data_0d04e5ea55de3e668d08eca31d3bcc30
#
_entry.id   0d04e5ea55de3e668d08eca31d3bcc30
#
_cell.length_a   1.000
_cell.length_b   1.000
_cell.length_c   1.000
_cell.angle_alpha   90.00
_cell.angle_beta   90.00
_cell.angle_gamma   90.00
#
_symmetry.space_group_name_H-M   'P 1'
#
loop_
_entity.id
_entity.type
_entity.pdbx_description
1 polymer ?
#
loop_
_entity_poly.entity_id
_entity_poly.type
_entity_poly.pdbx_seq_one_letter_code
_entity_poly.pdbx_strand_id
1 'polypeptide(L)'
;DGEPALVALSNAIIAALPEGATPIKTPVGESASNGGIEGAVKILKGLLRVHLAALERRIDAKFPSNHPVLAWLVEHVADIVSKYMVGVDGKTAYERLFGRPVREEALEFGEVLHWRHRPARDMNVVLDVRWSSGVWLGRRWGGVVHQVFADGAVHEVRSVQRQTRDLRRRKEALEVIAVTPWAREPAARGGGELRILPPLAPRYGPAEAEPEVREVEYNPHRVFIKLADLERHGFTAGCRRCILMREGRRAHGVKHQDECRARVEQALRDAG
;
A
#
# COMPACT_ATOMS: atom_id res chain seq x y z
N ASP A 1 16.82 -22.05 -24.68
CA ASP A 1 16.18 -23.01 -25.57
C ASP A 1 15.84 -22.35 -26.90
N GLY A 2 16.25 -23.01 -28.01
CA GLY A 2 15.96 -22.54 -29.35
C GLY A 2 14.49 -22.72 -29.79
N GLU A 3 13.55 -22.64 -28.84
CA GLU A 3 12.13 -22.77 -29.11
C GLU A 3 11.67 -21.64 -30.05
N PRO A 4 11.03 -21.96 -31.20
CA PRO A 4 10.69 -20.95 -32.20
C PRO A 4 9.89 -19.76 -31.66
N ALA A 5 8.98 -20.00 -30.71
CA ALA A 5 8.19 -18.95 -30.09
C ALA A 5 9.04 -17.97 -29.27
N LEU A 6 10.03 -18.47 -28.51
CA LEU A 6 10.95 -17.63 -27.75
C LEU A 6 11.93 -16.86 -28.65
N VAL A 7 12.35 -17.46 -29.74
CA VAL A 7 13.20 -16.78 -30.75
C VAL A 7 12.40 -15.65 -31.41
N ALA A 8 11.16 -15.88 -31.80
CA ALA A 8 10.29 -14.85 -32.39
C ALA A 8 10.04 -13.70 -31.40
N LEU A 9 9.76 -14.00 -30.13
CA LEU A 9 9.59 -13.00 -29.08
C LEU A 9 10.86 -12.19 -28.85
N SER A 10 12.02 -12.87 -28.76
CA SER A 10 13.33 -12.21 -28.61
C SER A 10 13.60 -11.25 -29.75
N ASN A 11 13.37 -11.67 -30.99
CA ASN A 11 13.56 -10.82 -32.15
C ASN A 11 12.61 -9.61 -32.17
N ALA A 12 11.36 -9.78 -31.76
CA ALA A 12 10.39 -8.70 -31.63
C ALA A 12 10.81 -7.67 -30.55
N ILE A 13 11.33 -8.14 -29.40
CA ILE A 13 11.84 -7.28 -28.34
C ILE A 13 13.06 -6.48 -28.84
N ILE A 14 14.01 -7.15 -29.50
CA ILE A 14 15.23 -6.50 -30.05
C ILE A 14 14.85 -5.42 -31.06
N ALA A 15 13.92 -5.71 -31.96
CA ALA A 15 13.43 -4.74 -32.94
C ALA A 15 12.74 -3.51 -32.31
N ALA A 16 12.17 -3.66 -31.11
CA ALA A 16 11.52 -2.56 -30.39
C ALA A 16 12.48 -1.73 -29.51
N LEU A 17 13.73 -2.18 -29.32
CA LEU A 17 14.72 -1.46 -28.51
C LEU A 17 15.44 -0.40 -29.36
N PRO A 18 15.42 0.89 -28.95
CA PRO A 18 16.02 1.98 -29.73
C PRO A 18 17.55 1.90 -29.85
N GLU A 19 18.24 1.29 -28.89
CA GLU A 19 19.70 1.17 -28.85
C GLU A 19 20.21 -0.12 -29.49
N GLY A 20 19.32 -0.99 -29.94
CA GLY A 20 19.64 -2.32 -30.41
C GLY A 20 20.09 -3.25 -29.28
N ALA A 21 19.97 -4.55 -29.51
CA ALA A 21 20.47 -5.57 -28.59
C ALA A 21 20.93 -6.78 -29.40
N THR A 22 21.98 -7.46 -28.94
CA THR A 22 22.46 -8.69 -29.56
C THR A 22 21.93 -9.89 -28.78
N PRO A 23 21.21 -10.82 -29.41
CA PRO A 23 20.74 -12.02 -28.74
C PRO A 23 21.91 -12.94 -28.44
N ILE A 24 22.09 -13.30 -27.19
CA ILE A 24 23.04 -14.33 -26.78
C ILE A 24 22.30 -15.66 -26.75
N LYS A 25 22.65 -16.59 -27.62
CA LYS A 25 22.06 -17.93 -27.66
C LYS A 25 22.91 -18.89 -26.84
N THR A 26 22.26 -19.74 -26.07
CA THR A 26 22.89 -20.84 -25.37
C THR A 26 23.49 -21.84 -26.40
N PRO A 27 24.67 -22.39 -26.18
CA PRO A 27 25.22 -23.44 -27.06
C PRO A 27 24.26 -24.65 -27.10
N VAL A 28 24.16 -25.25 -28.28
CA VAL A 28 23.30 -26.44 -28.47
C VAL A 28 23.85 -27.59 -27.63
N GLY A 29 22.99 -28.13 -26.74
CA GLY A 29 23.34 -29.24 -25.85
C GLY A 29 23.85 -28.83 -24.45
N GLU A 30 24.00 -27.52 -24.15
CA GLU A 30 24.40 -27.05 -22.81
C GLU A 30 23.19 -26.49 -22.04
N SER A 31 22.36 -27.39 -21.50
CA SER A 31 21.23 -27.00 -20.62
C SER A 31 21.69 -26.34 -19.30
N ALA A 32 22.91 -26.65 -18.85
CA ALA A 32 23.46 -26.10 -17.61
C ALA A 32 23.63 -24.59 -17.62
N SER A 33 23.85 -23.96 -18.77
CA SER A 33 23.99 -22.51 -18.91
C SER A 33 22.64 -21.77 -18.66
N ASN A 34 21.50 -22.44 -18.76
CA ASN A 34 20.16 -21.89 -18.45
C ASN A 34 19.71 -22.13 -17.01
N GLY A 35 20.47 -22.89 -16.22
CA GLY A 35 20.09 -23.30 -14.87
C GLY A 35 19.70 -22.16 -13.93
N GLY A 36 20.35 -20.99 -14.06
CA GLY A 36 20.01 -19.80 -13.29
C GLY A 36 18.62 -19.25 -13.61
N ILE A 37 18.26 -19.18 -14.87
CA ILE A 37 16.95 -18.69 -15.33
C ILE A 37 15.85 -19.70 -15.00
N GLU A 38 16.11 -20.98 -15.23
CA GLU A 38 15.18 -22.07 -14.87
C GLU A 38 14.89 -22.08 -13.38
N GLY A 39 15.93 -21.91 -12.54
CA GLY A 39 15.80 -21.77 -11.09
C GLY A 39 14.94 -20.59 -10.70
N ALA A 40 15.15 -19.41 -11.30
CA ALA A 40 14.36 -18.23 -11.05
C ALA A 40 12.88 -18.40 -11.45
N VAL A 41 12.62 -18.99 -12.62
CA VAL A 41 11.26 -19.31 -13.08
C VAL A 41 10.57 -20.32 -12.14
N LYS A 42 11.30 -21.32 -11.65
CA LYS A 42 10.77 -22.29 -10.70
C LYS A 42 10.37 -21.65 -9.37
N ILE A 43 11.19 -20.74 -8.85
CA ILE A 43 10.89 -19.96 -7.64
C ILE A 43 9.66 -19.10 -7.86
N LEU A 44 9.60 -18.34 -8.95
CA LEU A 44 8.48 -17.46 -9.28
C LEU A 44 7.17 -18.26 -9.40
N LYS A 45 7.18 -19.40 -10.12
CA LYS A 45 6.02 -20.28 -10.24
C LYS A 45 5.58 -20.85 -8.90
N GLY A 46 6.52 -21.20 -8.01
CA GLY A 46 6.25 -21.67 -6.66
C GLY A 46 5.53 -20.62 -5.83
N LEU A 47 6.07 -19.42 -5.77
CA LEU A 47 5.48 -18.29 -5.05
C LEU A 47 4.12 -17.87 -5.63
N LEU A 48 3.97 -17.86 -6.95
CA LEU A 48 2.71 -17.55 -7.61
C LEU A 48 1.59 -18.52 -7.14
N ARG A 49 1.87 -19.82 -7.09
CA ARG A 49 0.90 -20.82 -6.59
C ARG A 49 0.52 -20.55 -5.13
N VAL A 50 1.49 -20.23 -4.28
CA VAL A 50 1.24 -19.93 -2.85
C VAL A 50 0.39 -18.68 -2.69
N HIS A 51 0.74 -17.59 -3.38
CA HIS A 51 0.00 -16.34 -3.31
C HIS A 51 -1.41 -16.45 -3.91
N LEU A 52 -1.57 -17.18 -5.00
CA LEU A 52 -2.89 -17.47 -5.59
C LEU A 52 -3.75 -18.28 -4.61
N ALA A 53 -3.22 -19.37 -4.06
CA ALA A 53 -3.95 -20.18 -3.08
C ALA A 53 -4.33 -19.39 -1.83
N ALA A 54 -3.45 -18.48 -1.37
CA ALA A 54 -3.72 -17.61 -0.24
C ALA A 54 -4.82 -16.59 -0.57
N LEU A 55 -4.81 -15.99 -1.77
CA LEU A 55 -5.84 -15.08 -2.24
C LEU A 55 -7.19 -15.79 -2.31
N GLU A 56 -7.26 -16.92 -3.02
CA GLU A 56 -8.47 -17.71 -3.22
C GLU A 56 -9.10 -18.18 -1.90
N ARG A 57 -8.26 -18.60 -0.93
CA ARG A 57 -8.71 -18.98 0.41
C ARG A 57 -9.31 -17.79 1.17
N ARG A 58 -8.71 -16.61 1.03
CA ARG A 58 -9.17 -15.42 1.74
C ARG A 58 -10.53 -14.91 1.27
N ILE A 59 -10.84 -15.10 0.00
CA ILE A 59 -12.09 -14.62 -0.61
C ILE A 59 -13.11 -15.75 -0.84
N ASP A 60 -12.73 -16.99 -0.50
CA ASP A 60 -13.54 -18.20 -0.73
C ASP A 60 -14.01 -18.34 -2.18
N ALA A 61 -13.09 -18.15 -3.13
CA ALA A 61 -13.39 -18.23 -4.57
C ALA A 61 -12.17 -18.71 -5.36
N LYS A 62 -12.42 -19.17 -6.59
CA LYS A 62 -11.39 -19.57 -7.55
C LYS A 62 -11.38 -18.63 -8.75
N PHE A 63 -10.17 -18.34 -9.25
CA PHE A 63 -10.02 -17.58 -10.48
C PHE A 63 -9.72 -18.49 -11.68
N PRO A 64 -10.37 -18.28 -12.82
CA PRO A 64 -9.99 -18.95 -14.05
C PRO A 64 -8.60 -18.51 -14.50
N SER A 65 -7.86 -19.39 -15.17
CA SER A 65 -6.45 -19.15 -15.56
C SER A 65 -6.22 -17.94 -16.48
N ASN A 66 -7.27 -17.46 -17.12
CA ASN A 66 -7.24 -16.28 -17.98
C ASN A 66 -7.73 -14.99 -17.28
N HIS A 67 -8.00 -15.02 -15.98
CA HIS A 67 -8.50 -13.85 -15.27
C HIS A 67 -7.41 -12.75 -15.19
N PRO A 68 -7.71 -11.48 -15.51
CA PRO A 68 -6.72 -10.40 -15.53
C PRO A 68 -5.98 -10.18 -14.22
N VAL A 69 -6.60 -10.48 -13.08
CA VAL A 69 -5.97 -10.38 -11.75
C VAL A 69 -4.70 -11.21 -11.63
N LEU A 70 -4.60 -12.33 -12.40
CA LEU A 70 -3.40 -13.19 -12.38
C LEU A 70 -2.18 -12.49 -12.96
N ALA A 71 -2.35 -11.63 -13.96
CA ALA A 71 -1.27 -10.83 -14.51
C ALA A 71 -0.69 -9.86 -13.46
N TRP A 72 -1.55 -9.22 -12.68
CA TRP A 72 -1.15 -8.37 -11.55
C TRP A 72 -0.48 -9.16 -10.43
N LEU A 73 -0.96 -10.38 -10.18
CA LEU A 73 -0.36 -11.26 -9.18
C LEU A 73 1.07 -11.66 -9.58
N VAL A 74 1.36 -11.86 -10.87
CA VAL A 74 2.73 -12.13 -11.35
C VAL A 74 3.63 -10.93 -11.08
N GLU A 75 3.21 -9.70 -11.38
CA GLU A 75 3.99 -8.49 -11.04
C GLU A 75 4.24 -8.37 -9.54
N HIS A 76 3.20 -8.60 -8.73
CA HIS A 76 3.32 -8.53 -7.29
C HIS A 76 4.30 -9.56 -6.74
N VAL A 77 4.26 -10.80 -7.22
CA VAL A 77 5.20 -11.86 -6.79
C VAL A 77 6.62 -11.54 -7.23
N ALA A 78 6.82 -10.99 -8.43
CA ALA A 78 8.13 -10.55 -8.89
C ALA A 78 8.71 -9.42 -8.01
N ASP A 79 7.86 -8.47 -7.58
CA ASP A 79 8.24 -7.41 -6.63
C ASP A 79 8.64 -8.00 -5.27
N ILE A 80 7.90 -8.99 -4.75
CA ILE A 80 8.23 -9.71 -3.52
C ILE A 80 9.58 -10.41 -3.63
N VAL A 81 9.84 -11.13 -4.73
CA VAL A 81 11.14 -11.79 -4.97
C VAL A 81 12.27 -10.76 -4.92
N SER A 82 12.10 -9.64 -5.61
CA SER A 82 13.12 -8.59 -5.68
C SER A 82 13.40 -7.93 -4.33
N LYS A 83 12.37 -7.78 -3.50
CA LYS A 83 12.42 -7.07 -2.22
C LYS A 83 12.83 -7.93 -1.04
N TYR A 84 12.47 -9.20 -1.04
CA TYR A 84 12.57 -10.05 0.16
C TYR A 84 13.38 -11.33 -0.03
N MET A 85 13.68 -11.75 -1.26
CA MET A 85 14.54 -12.90 -1.46
C MET A 85 16.00 -12.50 -1.27
N VAL A 86 16.63 -13.08 -0.26
CA VAL A 86 18.02 -12.83 0.10
C VAL A 86 18.94 -13.68 -0.78
N GLY A 87 19.92 -13.08 -1.41
CA GLY A 87 20.95 -13.75 -2.19
C GLY A 87 22.09 -14.32 -1.33
N VAL A 88 23.06 -14.93 -2.01
CA VAL A 88 24.23 -15.58 -1.35
C VAL A 88 25.08 -14.58 -0.55
N ASP A 89 25.07 -13.31 -0.96
CA ASP A 89 25.78 -12.20 -0.32
C ASP A 89 25.02 -11.59 0.89
N GLY A 90 23.91 -12.20 1.30
CA GLY A 90 23.06 -11.72 2.40
C GLY A 90 22.21 -10.50 2.07
N LYS A 91 22.17 -10.05 0.81
CA LYS A 91 21.39 -8.88 0.36
C LYS A 91 20.26 -9.29 -0.60
N THR A 92 19.18 -8.52 -0.58
CA THR A 92 18.13 -8.64 -1.59
C THR A 92 18.51 -7.93 -2.88
N ALA A 93 17.83 -8.24 -3.99
CA ALA A 93 18.03 -7.51 -5.26
C ALA A 93 17.71 -6.01 -5.10
N TYR A 94 16.69 -5.68 -4.30
CA TYR A 94 16.33 -4.31 -3.96
C TYR A 94 17.47 -3.59 -3.21
N GLU A 95 18.07 -4.23 -2.21
CA GLU A 95 19.18 -3.64 -1.43
C GLU A 95 20.43 -3.40 -2.29
N ARG A 96 20.71 -4.29 -3.23
CA ARG A 96 21.84 -4.09 -4.18
C ARG A 96 21.62 -2.88 -5.08
N LEU A 97 20.39 -2.66 -5.52
CA LEU A 97 20.05 -1.59 -6.45
C LEU A 97 19.92 -0.23 -5.75
N PHE A 98 19.26 -0.19 -4.60
CA PHE A 98 18.92 1.06 -3.91
C PHE A 98 19.80 1.38 -2.69
N GLY A 99 20.74 0.49 -2.33
CA GLY A 99 21.66 0.67 -1.20
C GLY A 99 21.01 0.65 0.17
N ARG A 100 19.74 0.26 0.28
CA ARG A 100 18.98 0.26 1.54
C ARG A 100 17.95 -0.86 1.58
N PRO A 101 17.64 -1.42 2.76
CA PRO A 101 16.58 -2.41 2.91
C PRO A 101 15.19 -1.79 2.66
N VAL A 102 14.26 -2.65 2.31
CA VAL A 102 12.84 -2.28 2.17
C VAL A 102 12.25 -1.89 3.52
N ARG A 103 11.60 -0.73 3.58
CA ARG A 103 10.87 -0.25 4.76
C ARG A 103 9.44 0.12 4.36
N GLU A 104 8.66 -0.88 4.03
CA GLU A 104 7.30 -0.70 3.53
C GLU A 104 6.31 -1.44 4.41
N GLU A 105 5.11 -0.87 4.57
CA GLU A 105 4.01 -1.60 5.19
C GLU A 105 3.60 -2.78 4.31
N ALA A 106 3.46 -3.96 4.92
CA ALA A 106 3.00 -5.15 4.22
C ALA A 106 1.48 -5.06 3.99
N LEU A 107 1.09 -4.84 2.73
CA LEU A 107 -0.29 -4.91 2.28
C LEU A 107 -0.56 -6.28 1.64
N GLU A 108 -1.77 -6.78 1.77
CA GLU A 108 -2.16 -8.06 1.17
C GLU A 108 -2.60 -7.84 -0.28
N PHE A 109 -2.07 -8.60 -1.23
CA PHE A 109 -2.52 -8.53 -2.63
C PHE A 109 -4.02 -8.77 -2.73
N GLY A 110 -4.72 -7.91 -3.46
CA GLY A 110 -6.16 -8.01 -3.65
C GLY A 110 -7.00 -7.50 -2.47
N GLU A 111 -6.39 -6.89 -1.43
CA GLU A 111 -7.19 -6.27 -0.37
C GLU A 111 -7.87 -4.99 -0.84
N VAL A 112 -9.10 -4.78 -0.38
CA VAL A 112 -9.81 -3.52 -0.56
C VAL A 112 -9.33 -2.53 0.48
N LEU A 113 -8.94 -1.34 0.03
CA LEU A 113 -8.43 -0.27 0.87
C LEU A 113 -8.99 1.09 0.44
N HIS A 114 -8.79 2.10 1.28
CA HIS A 114 -9.04 3.48 0.91
C HIS A 114 -7.79 4.09 0.29
N TRP A 115 -7.98 4.84 -0.79
CA TRP A 115 -6.91 5.59 -1.44
C TRP A 115 -7.29 7.06 -1.56
N ARG A 116 -6.28 7.93 -1.50
CA ARG A 116 -6.49 9.37 -1.52
C ARG A 116 -6.38 9.91 -2.94
N HIS A 117 -7.43 10.63 -3.36
CA HIS A 117 -7.41 11.35 -4.63
C HIS A 117 -6.33 12.43 -4.64
N ARG A 118 -5.73 12.66 -5.81
CA ARG A 118 -5.00 13.91 -6.04
C ARG A 118 -6.04 15.03 -6.13
N PRO A 119 -5.87 16.14 -5.38
CA PRO A 119 -6.76 17.27 -5.56
C PRO A 119 -6.62 17.76 -7.01
N ALA A 120 -7.73 17.91 -7.73
CA ALA A 120 -7.75 18.64 -8.98
C ALA A 120 -7.33 20.11 -8.68
N ARG A 121 -6.66 20.76 -9.62
CA ARG A 121 -6.16 22.15 -9.41
C ARG A 121 -7.26 23.14 -9.03
N ASP A 122 -8.50 22.86 -9.41
CA ASP A 122 -9.67 23.73 -9.23
C ASP A 122 -10.58 23.36 -8.05
N MET A 123 -10.19 22.33 -7.26
CA MET A 123 -11.00 21.92 -6.12
C MET A 123 -10.73 22.79 -4.89
N ASN A 124 -11.43 23.91 -4.82
CA ASN A 124 -11.51 24.77 -3.63
C ASN A 124 -12.51 24.27 -2.58
N VAL A 125 -13.04 23.04 -2.72
CA VAL A 125 -14.08 22.54 -1.83
C VAL A 125 -13.44 21.81 -0.66
N VAL A 126 -13.46 22.44 0.49
CA VAL A 126 -12.89 21.93 1.75
C VAL A 126 -13.58 20.65 2.22
N LEU A 127 -14.84 20.45 1.80
CA LEU A 127 -15.72 19.37 2.24
C LEU A 127 -15.81 18.18 1.28
N ASP A 128 -15.08 18.19 0.17
CA ASP A 128 -15.11 17.07 -0.79
C ASP A 128 -14.49 15.80 -0.22
N VAL A 129 -15.09 14.67 -0.62
CA VAL A 129 -14.61 13.34 -0.28
C VAL A 129 -13.25 13.13 -0.95
N ARG A 130 -12.21 13.05 -0.14
CA ARG A 130 -10.82 12.88 -0.60
C ARG A 130 -10.36 11.45 -0.69
N TRP A 131 -11.17 10.50 -0.24
CA TRP A 131 -10.84 9.09 -0.17
C TRP A 131 -11.90 8.27 -0.88
N SER A 132 -11.46 7.33 -1.70
CA SER A 132 -12.30 6.32 -2.33
C SER A 132 -11.80 4.92 -2.00
N SER A 133 -12.67 3.93 -2.19
CA SER A 133 -12.31 2.53 -2.02
C SER A 133 -11.81 1.95 -3.34
N GLY A 134 -10.82 1.05 -3.26
CA GLY A 134 -10.31 0.34 -4.42
C GLY A 134 -9.55 -0.91 -4.02
N VAL A 135 -9.21 -1.74 -4.98
CA VAL A 135 -8.45 -2.98 -4.79
C VAL A 135 -6.97 -2.71 -4.97
N TRP A 136 -6.18 -3.07 -3.98
CA TRP A 136 -4.73 -2.93 -4.07
C TRP A 136 -4.12 -4.06 -4.93
N LEU A 137 -3.43 -3.69 -5.99
CA LEU A 137 -2.82 -4.61 -6.95
C LEU A 137 -1.31 -4.76 -6.79
N GLY A 138 -0.69 -3.88 -6.00
CA GLY A 138 0.75 -3.90 -5.81
C GLY A 138 1.35 -2.50 -5.70
N ARG A 139 2.65 -2.44 -5.87
CA ARG A 139 3.41 -1.18 -5.92
C ARG A 139 4.15 -1.09 -7.24
N ARG A 140 4.31 0.13 -7.73
CA ARG A 140 5.22 0.37 -8.85
C ARG A 140 6.64 0.07 -8.41
N TRP A 141 7.35 -0.71 -9.22
CA TRP A 141 8.71 -1.10 -8.93
C TRP A 141 9.63 0.10 -8.70
N GLY A 142 10.46 0.03 -7.66
CA GLY A 142 11.41 1.10 -7.29
C GLY A 142 10.79 2.33 -6.62
N GLY A 143 9.48 2.38 -6.40
CA GLY A 143 8.78 3.55 -5.88
C GLY A 143 7.85 3.28 -4.69
N VAL A 144 7.43 4.37 -4.05
CA VAL A 144 6.42 4.38 -2.97
C VAL A 144 4.98 4.48 -3.51
N VAL A 145 4.81 4.28 -4.82
CA VAL A 145 3.53 4.46 -5.50
C VAL A 145 2.76 3.16 -5.47
N HIS A 146 1.55 3.20 -4.92
CA HIS A 146 0.61 2.08 -4.91
C HIS A 146 -0.21 2.07 -6.20
N GLN A 147 -0.51 0.87 -6.69
CA GLN A 147 -1.40 0.62 -7.82
C GLN A 147 -2.73 0.12 -7.27
N VAL A 148 -3.78 0.91 -7.47
CA VAL A 148 -5.12 0.63 -6.93
C VAL A 148 -6.11 0.61 -8.08
N PHE A 149 -6.85 -0.49 -8.21
CA PHE A 149 -7.94 -0.61 -9.16
C PHE A 149 -9.20 0.00 -8.55
N ALA A 150 -9.75 0.99 -9.22
CA ALA A 150 -11.02 1.63 -8.88
C ALA A 150 -11.64 2.20 -10.16
N ASP A 151 -12.95 2.30 -10.20
CA ASP A 151 -13.71 2.93 -11.30
C ASP A 151 -13.34 2.40 -12.70
N GLY A 152 -13.01 1.10 -12.79
CA GLY A 152 -12.65 0.43 -14.04
C GLY A 152 -11.21 0.64 -14.51
N ALA A 153 -10.40 1.45 -13.84
CA ALA A 153 -9.02 1.77 -14.20
C ALA A 153 -8.04 1.54 -13.04
N VAL A 154 -6.74 1.59 -13.32
CA VAL A 154 -5.71 1.52 -12.29
C VAL A 154 -5.14 2.91 -12.00
N HIS A 155 -5.28 3.33 -10.76
CA HIS A 155 -4.78 4.60 -10.25
C HIS A 155 -3.44 4.43 -9.55
N GLU A 156 -2.50 5.31 -9.87
CA GLU A 156 -1.21 5.41 -9.18
C GLU A 156 -1.29 6.44 -8.05
N VAL A 157 -1.22 5.96 -6.80
CA VAL A 157 -1.46 6.80 -5.62
C VAL A 157 -0.33 6.65 -4.58
N ARG A 158 -0.11 7.71 -3.80
CA ARG A 158 0.94 7.71 -2.76
C ARG A 158 0.41 7.38 -1.37
N SER A 159 -0.88 7.60 -1.14
CA SER A 159 -1.48 7.44 0.19
C SER A 159 -2.62 6.45 0.12
N VAL A 160 -2.50 5.42 0.92
CA VAL A 160 -3.53 4.39 1.11
C VAL A 160 -3.78 4.19 2.60
N GLN A 161 -4.97 3.74 2.94
CA GLN A 161 -5.37 3.41 4.30
C GLN A 161 -6.12 2.09 4.28
N ARG A 162 -5.72 1.16 5.14
CA ARG A 162 -6.37 -0.14 5.23
C ARG A 162 -7.77 0.01 5.83
N GLN A 163 -8.71 -0.73 5.27
CA GLN A 163 -10.05 -0.86 5.84
C GLN A 163 -10.06 -1.83 7.04
N THR A 164 -11.18 -1.92 7.72
CA THR A 164 -11.41 -2.93 8.77
C THR A 164 -11.32 -4.33 8.18
N ARG A 165 -11.01 -5.33 9.00
CA ARG A 165 -10.69 -6.68 8.55
C ARG A 165 -11.79 -7.30 7.68
N ASP A 166 -13.06 -7.05 8.03
CA ASP A 166 -14.23 -7.60 7.35
C ASP A 166 -14.47 -6.99 5.96
N LEU A 167 -14.01 -5.76 5.75
CA LEU A 167 -14.18 -5.03 4.48
C LEU A 167 -13.02 -5.21 3.49
N ARG A 168 -11.90 -5.79 3.94
CA ARG A 168 -10.70 -5.96 3.08
C ARG A 168 -10.84 -7.05 2.04
N ARG A 169 -11.66 -8.07 2.30
CA ARG A 169 -11.68 -9.33 1.56
C ARG A 169 -13.00 -9.45 0.81
N ARG A 170 -13.05 -8.92 -0.39
CA ARG A 170 -14.26 -8.90 -1.21
C ARG A 170 -14.00 -9.54 -2.57
N LYS A 171 -14.66 -10.65 -2.79
CA LYS A 171 -14.63 -11.40 -4.04
C LYS A 171 -15.10 -10.53 -5.21
N GLU A 172 -16.23 -9.84 -5.04
CA GLU A 172 -16.87 -9.03 -6.05
C GLU A 172 -15.96 -7.90 -6.58
N ALA A 173 -15.12 -7.36 -5.68
CA ALA A 173 -14.18 -6.30 -6.05
C ALA A 173 -13.03 -6.80 -6.94
N LEU A 174 -12.67 -8.08 -6.82
CA LEU A 174 -11.64 -8.71 -7.64
C LEU A 174 -12.20 -9.22 -8.97
N GLU A 175 -13.43 -9.72 -9.00
CA GLU A 175 -14.08 -10.26 -10.20
C GLU A 175 -14.31 -9.21 -11.29
N VAL A 176 -14.46 -7.94 -10.90
CA VAL A 176 -14.67 -6.83 -11.86
C VAL A 176 -13.39 -6.32 -12.50
N ILE A 177 -12.21 -6.83 -12.11
CA ILE A 177 -10.95 -6.41 -12.68
C ILE A 177 -10.82 -6.95 -14.09
N ALA A 178 -10.91 -6.05 -15.07
CA ALA A 178 -10.81 -6.36 -16.49
C ALA A 178 -9.51 -5.82 -17.14
N VAL A 179 -8.70 -5.09 -16.38
CA VAL A 179 -7.47 -4.43 -16.83
C VAL A 179 -6.23 -5.25 -16.44
N THR A 180 -5.17 -5.11 -17.24
CA THR A 180 -3.89 -5.79 -17.01
C THR A 180 -2.77 -4.78 -16.77
N PRO A 181 -1.57 -5.19 -16.30
CA PRO A 181 -0.44 -4.29 -16.10
C PRO A 181 -0.04 -3.47 -17.33
N TRP A 182 -0.23 -4.03 -18.53
CA TRP A 182 0.07 -3.42 -19.82
C TRP A 182 -1.13 -2.70 -20.48
N ALA A 183 -2.35 -2.89 -19.96
CA ALA A 183 -3.58 -2.23 -20.41
C ALA A 183 -4.36 -1.77 -19.18
N ARG A 184 -3.94 -0.67 -18.58
CA ARG A 184 -4.40 -0.16 -17.27
C ARG A 184 -5.72 0.58 -17.31
N GLU A 185 -6.14 0.96 -18.50
CA GLU A 185 -7.43 1.58 -18.78
C GLU A 185 -8.27 0.62 -19.62
N PRO A 186 -9.59 0.61 -19.44
CA PRO A 186 -10.44 -0.17 -20.32
C PRO A 186 -10.23 0.31 -21.76
N ALA A 187 -10.04 -0.61 -22.70
CA ALA A 187 -10.05 -0.27 -24.11
C ALA A 187 -11.31 0.54 -24.37
N ALA A 188 -11.16 1.73 -24.97
CA ALA A 188 -12.27 2.62 -25.25
C ALA A 188 -13.32 1.87 -26.12
N ARG A 189 -14.22 1.19 -25.47
CA ARG A 189 -15.42 0.66 -26.07
C ARG A 189 -16.32 1.86 -26.25
N GLY A 190 -16.62 2.18 -27.50
CA GLY A 190 -17.52 3.26 -27.80
C GLY A 190 -18.74 3.24 -26.89
N GLY A 191 -18.94 4.32 -26.14
CA GLY A 191 -20.21 4.67 -25.52
C GLY A 191 -20.79 3.73 -24.46
N GLY A 192 -19.99 2.97 -23.74
CA GLY A 192 -20.46 2.20 -22.59
C GLY A 192 -20.47 3.10 -21.34
N GLU A 193 -21.66 3.37 -20.84
CA GLU A 193 -21.93 4.03 -19.58
C GLU A 193 -21.03 3.45 -18.46
N LEU A 194 -20.15 4.26 -17.88
CA LEU A 194 -19.38 3.89 -16.70
C LEU A 194 -20.37 3.48 -15.61
N ARG A 195 -20.53 2.19 -15.36
CA ARG A 195 -21.23 1.72 -14.16
C ARG A 195 -20.38 2.14 -12.98
N ILE A 196 -20.64 3.31 -12.45
CA ILE A 196 -20.22 3.72 -11.12
C ILE A 196 -20.87 2.70 -10.19
N LEU A 197 -20.05 1.78 -9.65
CA LEU A 197 -20.53 0.94 -8.55
C LEU A 197 -20.94 1.91 -7.44
N PRO A 198 -22.20 1.88 -6.99
CA PRO A 198 -22.63 2.74 -5.92
C PRO A 198 -21.68 2.55 -4.75
N PRO A 199 -21.34 3.63 -4.00
CA PRO A 199 -20.55 3.51 -2.78
C PRO A 199 -21.17 2.37 -1.98
N LEU A 200 -20.36 1.34 -1.68
CA LEU A 200 -20.85 0.18 -0.95
C LEU A 200 -21.44 0.70 0.36
N ALA A 201 -22.76 0.75 0.44
CA ALA A 201 -23.45 1.15 1.64
C ALA A 201 -22.88 0.32 2.80
N PRO A 202 -22.47 0.94 3.90
CA PRO A 202 -22.03 0.20 5.05
C PRO A 202 -23.18 -0.74 5.45
N ARG A 203 -22.94 -2.04 5.36
CA ARG A 203 -23.85 -3.03 5.91
C ARG A 203 -23.73 -2.95 7.44
N TYR A 204 -24.44 -2.01 8.02
CA TYR A 204 -24.81 -2.16 9.42
C TYR A 204 -25.81 -3.32 9.44
N GLY A 205 -25.42 -4.44 10.02
CA GLY A 205 -26.37 -5.45 10.46
C GLY A 205 -27.41 -4.81 11.39
N PRO A 206 -28.56 -5.49 11.66
CA PRO A 206 -29.53 -4.97 12.61
C PRO A 206 -28.78 -4.63 13.89
N ALA A 207 -29.02 -3.41 14.38
CA ALA A 207 -28.34 -2.82 15.52
C ALA A 207 -28.42 -3.78 16.71
N GLU A 208 -27.36 -4.54 16.97
CA GLU A 208 -27.13 -5.06 18.31
C GLU A 208 -26.73 -3.85 19.14
N ALA A 209 -27.53 -3.64 20.22
CA ALA A 209 -27.43 -2.66 21.28
C ALA A 209 -26.29 -1.65 21.15
N GLU A 210 -26.65 -0.39 20.95
CA GLU A 210 -25.75 0.75 20.99
C GLU A 210 -24.77 0.60 22.16
N PRO A 211 -23.44 0.55 21.94
CA PRO A 211 -22.53 0.69 23.05
C PRO A 211 -22.79 2.07 23.65
N GLU A 212 -23.05 2.13 24.95
CA GLU A 212 -23.14 3.39 25.69
C GLU A 212 -22.05 4.33 25.22
N VAL A 213 -22.45 5.35 24.49
CA VAL A 213 -21.57 6.44 24.09
C VAL A 213 -21.14 7.11 25.38
N ARG A 214 -19.97 6.76 25.90
CA ARG A 214 -19.30 7.63 26.88
C ARG A 214 -19.11 8.94 26.16
N GLU A 215 -19.88 9.94 26.53
CA GLU A 215 -19.64 11.33 26.14
C GLU A 215 -18.23 11.68 26.57
N VAL A 216 -17.29 11.56 25.62
CA VAL A 216 -15.98 12.17 25.76
C VAL A 216 -16.25 13.65 25.54
N GLU A 217 -16.29 14.42 26.62
CA GLU A 217 -16.35 15.88 26.56
C GLU A 217 -15.28 16.35 25.59
N TYR A 218 -15.70 16.72 24.39
CA TYR A 218 -14.85 17.33 23.40
C TYR A 218 -14.46 18.71 23.90
N ASN A 219 -13.25 18.82 24.46
CA ASN A 219 -12.70 20.12 24.85
C ASN A 219 -11.99 20.73 23.62
N PRO A 220 -12.63 21.64 22.86
CA PRO A 220 -12.07 22.22 21.64
C PRO A 220 -10.84 23.11 21.88
N HIS A 221 -10.54 23.46 23.12
CA HIS A 221 -9.46 24.34 23.51
C HIS A 221 -8.39 23.63 24.36
N ARG A 222 -7.82 22.56 23.79
CA ARG A 222 -6.70 21.89 24.43
C ARG A 222 -5.49 22.84 24.48
N VAL A 223 -5.24 23.47 25.63
CA VAL A 223 -4.17 24.45 25.81
C VAL A 223 -2.80 23.81 25.51
N PHE A 224 -2.00 24.45 24.66
CA PHE A 224 -0.65 24.02 24.37
C PHE A 224 0.30 24.57 25.43
N ILE A 225 0.74 23.71 26.34
CA ILE A 225 1.64 24.07 27.45
C ILE A 225 3.05 24.36 26.90
N LYS A 226 3.48 25.60 27.01
CA LYS A 226 4.81 26.07 26.61
C LYS A 226 5.79 26.02 27.79
N LEU A 227 7.08 26.11 27.50
CA LEU A 227 8.13 26.16 28.56
C LEU A 227 7.90 27.36 29.48
N ALA A 228 7.58 28.54 28.94
CA ALA A 228 7.29 29.74 29.70
C ALA A 228 6.13 29.56 30.72
N ASP A 229 5.14 28.73 30.38
CA ASP A 229 4.01 28.44 31.27
C ASP A 229 4.49 27.58 32.48
N LEU A 230 5.41 26.64 32.23
CA LEU A 230 6.00 25.81 33.27
C LEU A 230 7.00 26.58 34.15
N GLU A 231 7.69 27.56 33.58
CA GLU A 231 8.58 28.46 34.35
C GLU A 231 7.75 29.38 35.26
N ARG A 232 6.59 29.84 34.80
CA ARG A 232 5.70 30.72 35.57
C ARG A 232 4.87 29.94 36.62
N HIS A 233 4.34 28.77 36.27
CA HIS A 233 3.42 28.03 37.14
C HIS A 233 4.04 26.78 37.78
N GLY A 234 5.35 26.56 37.59
CA GLY A 234 6.12 25.47 38.17
C GLY A 234 6.06 24.16 37.37
N PHE A 235 7.12 23.39 37.46
CA PHE A 235 7.25 22.05 36.88
C PHE A 235 6.59 21.01 37.82
N THR A 236 5.91 20.02 37.26
CA THR A 236 5.32 18.94 38.06
C THR A 236 6.38 17.87 38.34
N ALA A 237 6.56 17.55 39.63
CA ALA A 237 7.46 16.48 40.09
C ALA A 237 6.94 15.13 39.49
N GLY A 238 7.89 14.29 39.02
CA GLY A 238 7.55 12.99 38.42
C GLY A 238 7.03 13.02 36.96
N CYS A 239 6.66 14.18 36.43
CA CYS A 239 6.25 14.28 35.03
C CYS A 239 7.48 14.26 34.10
N ARG A 240 7.63 13.18 33.33
CA ARG A 240 8.78 12.96 32.43
C ARG A 240 9.00 14.12 31.43
N ARG A 241 7.95 14.70 30.90
CA ARG A 241 8.04 15.84 29.98
C ARG A 241 8.55 17.09 30.71
N CYS A 242 8.06 17.36 31.92
CA CYS A 242 8.53 18.48 32.73
C CYS A 242 10.01 18.37 33.08
N ILE A 243 10.48 17.17 33.42
CA ILE A 243 11.89 16.89 33.71
C ILE A 243 12.75 17.21 32.48
N LEU A 244 12.39 16.68 31.29
CA LEU A 244 13.13 16.93 30.07
C LEU A 244 13.18 18.42 29.69
N MET A 245 12.05 19.13 29.82
CA MET A 245 11.97 20.55 29.51
C MET A 245 12.79 21.40 30.47
N ARG A 246 12.82 21.04 31.74
CA ARG A 246 13.67 21.72 32.78
C ARG A 246 15.16 21.52 32.51
N GLU A 247 15.55 20.35 31.99
CA GLU A 247 16.94 20.01 31.63
C GLU A 247 17.36 20.57 30.25
N GLY A 248 16.49 21.32 29.55
CA GLY A 248 16.77 21.80 28.20
C GLY A 248 16.89 20.73 27.15
N ARG A 249 16.41 19.49 27.42
CA ARG A 249 16.47 18.35 26.52
C ARG A 249 15.27 18.33 25.60
N ARG A 250 15.45 17.81 24.40
CA ARG A 250 14.33 17.64 23.41
C ARG A 250 13.26 16.69 23.96
N ALA A 251 12.05 17.20 24.19
CA ALA A 251 10.89 16.45 24.69
C ALA A 251 9.91 16.07 23.55
N HIS A 252 10.40 15.93 22.31
CA HIS A 252 9.56 15.61 21.17
C HIS A 252 8.92 14.22 21.34
N GLY A 253 7.60 14.13 21.17
CA GLY A 253 6.84 12.86 21.31
C GLY A 253 6.51 12.45 22.76
N VAL A 254 7.06 13.10 23.78
CA VAL A 254 6.74 12.83 25.18
C VAL A 254 5.56 13.73 25.61
N LYS A 255 4.46 13.14 26.09
CA LYS A 255 3.29 13.88 26.59
C LYS A 255 3.45 14.21 28.07
N HIS A 256 2.84 15.32 28.55
CA HIS A 256 2.65 15.55 29.98
C HIS A 256 1.67 14.50 30.54
N GLN A 257 1.89 14.09 31.78
CA GLN A 257 0.92 13.28 32.51
C GLN A 257 -0.38 14.07 32.70
N ASP A 258 -1.50 13.38 32.79
CA ASP A 258 -2.83 14.02 32.84
C ASP A 258 -2.99 14.92 34.07
N GLU A 259 -2.47 14.51 35.22
CA GLU A 259 -2.44 15.33 36.45
C GLU A 259 -1.62 16.61 36.29
N CYS A 260 -0.45 16.49 35.66
CA CYS A 260 0.41 17.63 35.34
C CYS A 260 -0.33 18.60 34.41
N ARG A 261 -1.01 18.07 33.43
CA ARG A 261 -1.74 18.86 32.46
C ARG A 261 -2.91 19.61 33.11
N ALA A 262 -3.73 18.90 33.90
CA ALA A 262 -4.85 19.51 34.60
C ALA A 262 -4.39 20.66 35.52
N ARG A 263 -3.32 20.46 36.25
CA ARG A 263 -2.75 21.49 37.14
C ARG A 263 -2.34 22.76 36.36
N VAL A 264 -1.63 22.59 35.24
CA VAL A 264 -1.15 23.73 34.45
C VAL A 264 -2.31 24.43 33.73
N GLU A 265 -3.26 23.67 33.19
CA GLU A 265 -4.46 24.23 32.54
C GLU A 265 -5.31 25.03 33.53
N GLN A 266 -5.43 24.55 34.79
CA GLN A 266 -6.11 25.29 35.85
C GLN A 266 -5.37 26.59 36.19
N ALA A 267 -4.05 26.52 36.39
CA ALA A 267 -3.25 27.69 36.70
C ALA A 267 -3.29 28.75 35.58
N LEU A 268 -3.36 28.33 34.32
CA LEU A 268 -3.52 29.25 33.18
C LEU A 268 -4.93 29.89 33.12
N ARG A 269 -5.98 29.18 33.53
CA ARG A 269 -7.35 29.75 33.64
C ARG A 269 -7.45 30.76 34.79
N ASP A 270 -6.79 30.48 35.91
CA ASP A 270 -6.80 31.36 37.08
C ASP A 270 -5.95 32.63 36.89
N ALA A 271 -5.04 32.62 35.92
CA ALA A 271 -4.14 33.75 35.58
C ALA A 271 -4.66 34.62 34.43
N GLY A 272 -5.71 34.22 33.71
CA GLY A 272 -6.30 34.97 32.57
C GLY A 272 -7.61 35.52 32.90
#